data_fc490af41798f31c129c656f4be93267
#
_entry.id   fc490af41798f31c129c656f4be93267
#
_cell.length_a   1.000
_cell.length_b   1.000
_cell.length_c   1.000
_cell.angle_alpha   90.00
_cell.angle_beta   90.00
_cell.angle_gamma   90.00
#
_symmetry.space_group_name_H-M   'P 1'
#
loop_
_entity.id
_entity.type
_entity.pdbx_description
1 polymer ?
#
loop_
_entity_poly.entity_id
_entity_poly.type
_entity_poly.pdbx_seq_one_letter_code
_entity_poly.pdbx_strand_id
1 'polypeptide(L)'
;QEIGNHLQQLKENNMAFRLRPLHEDTLQFAGLSNTQILILALEASQKLEWNIEELTLEGVRFDVPMSIKSHGEEITVSIQEGSDGEISVRSQSIAMQLVDYGKNRKNIQSLQKAMEEIKSTLSPEELEQKAKKLEDDFNRPLTEEEEAYLKEIEKKSSFISFFIPRKGFIATPILMDLNLLIFILMVAFGVGILEPSTLALLKWGADFGPLTLTGDWWRAITCNFIHIGAFHLLMNMYAFMYIGLWLEDLIG
;
A
#
# COMPACT_ATOMS: atom_id res chain seq x y z
N GLN A 1 -0.89 29.39 16.94
CA GLN A 1 0.56 29.47 16.77
C GLN A 1 1.27 28.30 17.50
N GLU A 2 0.88 27.94 18.75
CA GLU A 2 1.47 26.83 19.52
C GLU A 2 1.18 25.44 18.91
N ILE A 3 -0.02 25.23 18.39
CA ILE A 3 -0.41 23.96 17.74
C ILE A 3 0.37 23.74 16.43
N GLY A 4 0.63 24.82 15.67
CA GLY A 4 1.46 24.76 14.46
C GLY A 4 2.92 24.37 14.76
N ASN A 5 3.48 24.95 15.80
CA ASN A 5 4.86 24.63 16.24
C ASN A 5 4.96 23.19 16.79
N HIS A 6 3.94 22.71 17.47
CA HIS A 6 3.92 21.34 17.99
C HIS A 6 3.79 20.28 16.87
N LEU A 7 2.98 20.58 15.83
CA LEU A 7 2.88 19.74 14.63
C LEU A 7 4.17 19.75 13.81
N GLN A 8 4.88 20.86 13.77
CA GLN A 8 6.19 20.97 13.10
C GLN A 8 7.27 20.20 13.88
N GLN A 9 7.29 20.30 15.20
CA GLN A 9 8.18 19.48 16.05
C GLN A 9 7.87 17.98 15.96
N LEU A 10 6.60 17.57 15.82
CA LEU A 10 6.24 16.18 15.58
C LEU A 10 6.68 15.69 14.21
N LYS A 11 6.71 16.55 13.19
CA LYS A 11 7.28 16.23 11.87
C LYS A 11 8.80 16.10 11.91
N GLU A 12 9.49 16.94 12.66
CA GLU A 12 10.96 16.91 12.80
C GLU A 12 11.45 15.77 13.69
N ASN A 13 10.68 15.40 14.73
CA ASN A 13 11.01 14.28 15.63
C ASN A 13 10.64 12.90 15.07
N ASN A 14 10.00 12.81 13.91
CA ASN A 14 9.78 11.56 13.19
C ASN A 14 11.02 11.09 12.40
N MET A 15 12.23 11.29 12.93
CA MET A 15 13.43 10.50 12.62
C MET A 15 13.37 9.11 13.28
N ALA A 16 12.17 8.58 13.52
CA ALA A 16 11.99 7.19 13.85
C ALA A 16 12.33 6.37 12.61
N PHE A 17 13.45 5.65 12.64
CA PHE A 17 13.87 4.57 11.77
C PHE A 17 12.93 4.38 10.55
N ARG A 18 13.12 5.16 9.50
CA ARG A 18 12.41 4.95 8.25
C ARG A 18 13.02 3.71 7.60
N LEU A 19 12.39 2.57 7.82
CA LEU A 19 12.73 1.29 7.16
C LEU A 19 12.53 1.34 5.64
N ARG A 20 12.09 2.49 5.10
CA ARG A 20 11.89 2.76 3.68
C ARG A 20 12.60 4.05 3.30
N PRO A 21 13.67 3.99 2.51
CA PRO A 21 14.33 5.17 1.99
C PRO A 21 13.36 6.08 1.24
N LEU A 22 13.51 7.37 1.44
CA LEU A 22 12.68 8.43 0.89
C LEU A 22 13.57 9.56 0.41
N HIS A 23 13.23 10.15 -0.74
CA HIS A 23 13.73 11.45 -1.18
C HIS A 23 12.54 12.33 -1.54
N GLU A 24 12.62 13.61 -1.19
CA GLU A 24 11.61 14.61 -1.50
C GLU A 24 12.30 15.86 -2.03
N ASP A 25 11.73 16.45 -3.06
CA ASP A 25 12.23 17.67 -3.70
C ASP A 25 11.07 18.54 -4.16
N THR A 26 11.33 19.82 -4.35
CA THR A 26 10.37 20.79 -4.87
C THR A 26 10.76 21.19 -6.27
N LEU A 27 9.84 21.07 -7.22
CA LEU A 27 10.05 21.47 -8.60
C LEU A 27 9.20 22.70 -8.94
N GLN A 28 9.71 23.56 -9.83
CA GLN A 28 9.06 24.80 -10.22
C GLN A 28 8.73 24.81 -11.71
N PHE A 29 7.45 24.99 -12.02
CA PHE A 29 6.93 25.12 -13.39
C PHE A 29 6.14 26.43 -13.54
N ALA A 30 6.82 27.57 -13.30
CA ALA A 30 6.20 28.89 -13.29
C ALA A 30 5.35 29.16 -14.55
N GLY A 31 4.20 29.80 -14.36
CA GLY A 31 3.28 30.18 -15.42
C GLY A 31 2.41 29.06 -15.98
N LEU A 32 2.44 27.86 -15.38
CA LEU A 32 1.54 26.77 -15.72
C LEU A 32 0.45 26.59 -14.64
N SER A 33 -0.76 26.24 -15.08
CA SER A 33 -1.83 25.85 -14.17
C SER A 33 -1.53 24.48 -13.53
N ASN A 34 -2.18 24.19 -12.40
CA ASN A 34 -2.08 22.90 -11.71
C ASN A 34 -2.37 21.73 -12.66
N THR A 35 -3.40 21.84 -13.46
CA THR A 35 -3.82 20.80 -14.39
C THR A 35 -2.83 20.64 -15.55
N GLN A 36 -2.23 21.73 -16.02
CA GLN A 36 -1.17 21.66 -17.01
C GLN A 36 0.06 20.92 -16.47
N ILE A 37 0.43 21.15 -15.21
CA ILE A 37 1.54 20.43 -14.55
C ILE A 37 1.21 18.95 -14.40
N LEU A 38 -0.03 18.59 -14.04
CA LEU A 38 -0.47 17.19 -14.00
C LEU A 38 -0.34 16.52 -15.37
N ILE A 39 -0.72 17.21 -16.46
CA ILE A 39 -0.53 16.68 -17.82
C ILE A 39 0.95 16.43 -18.11
N LEU A 40 1.84 17.34 -17.74
CA LEU A 40 3.29 17.09 -17.91
C LEU A 40 3.76 15.87 -17.13
N ALA A 41 3.28 15.68 -15.89
CA ALA A 41 3.63 14.53 -15.08
C ALA A 41 3.09 13.21 -15.66
N LEU A 42 1.86 13.21 -16.18
CA LEU A 42 1.23 12.04 -16.82
C LEU A 42 1.97 11.65 -18.12
N GLU A 43 2.27 12.60 -18.99
CA GLU A 43 3.04 12.35 -20.21
C GLU A 43 4.47 11.87 -19.89
N ALA A 44 5.08 12.44 -18.85
CA ALA A 44 6.40 12.01 -18.37
C ALA A 44 6.37 10.58 -17.85
N SER A 45 5.34 10.18 -17.11
CA SER A 45 5.19 8.80 -16.61
C SER A 45 5.07 7.80 -17.76
N GLN A 46 4.32 8.11 -18.80
CA GLN A 46 4.22 7.26 -20.00
C GLN A 46 5.59 7.10 -20.69
N LYS A 47 6.34 8.21 -20.85
CA LYS A 47 7.69 8.17 -21.42
C LYS A 47 8.67 7.35 -20.59
N LEU A 48 8.50 7.33 -19.27
CA LEU A 48 9.33 6.60 -18.30
C LEU A 48 8.83 5.17 -18.07
N GLU A 49 7.73 4.76 -18.70
CA GLU A 49 7.07 3.46 -18.52
C GLU A 49 6.65 3.20 -17.06
N TRP A 50 6.18 4.27 -16.37
CA TRP A 50 5.67 4.17 -15.01
C TRP A 50 4.15 4.00 -15.00
N ASN A 51 3.65 3.20 -14.08
CA ASN A 51 2.22 2.95 -13.93
C ASN A 51 1.56 4.04 -13.08
N ILE A 52 0.37 4.49 -13.48
CA ILE A 52 -0.44 5.41 -12.70
C ILE A 52 -1.25 4.58 -11.69
N GLU A 53 -1.04 4.84 -10.39
CA GLU A 53 -1.79 4.22 -9.29
C GLU A 53 -2.99 5.04 -8.86
N GLU A 54 -2.79 6.35 -8.77
CA GLU A 54 -3.83 7.28 -8.34
C GLU A 54 -3.65 8.62 -9.05
N LEU A 55 -4.76 9.20 -9.49
CA LEU A 55 -4.81 10.51 -10.11
C LEU A 55 -5.95 11.32 -9.52
N THR A 56 -5.62 12.53 -9.04
CA THR A 56 -6.56 13.54 -8.55
C THR A 56 -6.21 14.90 -9.13
N LEU A 57 -7.05 15.91 -8.97
CA LEU A 57 -6.70 17.28 -9.38
C LEU A 57 -5.63 17.91 -8.45
N GLU A 58 -5.38 17.31 -7.29
CA GLU A 58 -4.36 17.76 -6.32
C GLU A 58 -3.01 17.05 -6.50
N GLY A 59 -2.94 16.01 -7.33
CA GLY A 59 -1.70 15.28 -7.54
C GLY A 59 -1.87 13.94 -8.23
N VAL A 60 -0.73 13.27 -8.42
CA VAL A 60 -0.68 11.94 -9.05
C VAL A 60 0.36 11.07 -8.36
N ARG A 61 0.05 9.77 -8.25
CA ARG A 61 0.94 8.75 -7.72
C ARG A 61 1.27 7.72 -8.80
N PHE A 62 2.55 7.42 -8.92
CA PHE A 62 3.10 6.47 -9.87
C PHE A 62 3.84 5.34 -9.17
N ASP A 63 3.70 4.13 -9.73
CA ASP A 63 4.57 3.02 -9.42
C ASP A 63 5.70 2.92 -10.45
N VAL A 64 6.93 2.90 -9.93
CA VAL A 64 8.13 2.63 -10.73
C VAL A 64 8.38 1.13 -10.73
N PRO A 65 8.46 0.48 -11.90
CA PRO A 65 8.65 -0.95 -11.99
C PRO A 65 9.89 -1.45 -11.24
N MET A 66 9.81 -2.67 -10.70
CA MET A 66 10.92 -3.32 -10.05
C MET A 66 12.13 -3.44 -10.96
N SER A 67 13.32 -3.37 -10.39
CA SER A 67 14.58 -3.59 -11.09
C SER A 67 15.45 -4.56 -10.30
N ILE A 68 16.55 -5.05 -10.91
CA ILE A 68 17.52 -5.94 -10.24
C ILE A 68 18.04 -5.36 -8.90
N LYS A 69 17.95 -4.04 -8.72
CA LYS A 69 18.47 -3.32 -7.54
C LYS A 69 17.39 -2.74 -6.62
N SER A 70 16.11 -2.93 -6.92
CA SER A 70 15.01 -2.40 -6.11
C SER A 70 13.72 -3.19 -6.27
N HIS A 71 12.95 -3.21 -5.19
CA HIS A 71 11.63 -3.85 -5.12
C HIS A 71 10.48 -2.94 -5.60
N GLY A 72 10.78 -1.91 -6.38
CA GLY A 72 9.86 -0.87 -6.82
C GLY A 72 9.90 0.37 -5.94
N GLU A 73 9.55 1.52 -6.52
CA GLU A 73 9.39 2.79 -5.82
C GLU A 73 8.02 3.40 -6.15
N GLU A 74 7.47 4.07 -5.17
CA GLU A 74 6.29 4.91 -5.31
C GLU A 74 6.73 6.37 -5.46
N ILE A 75 6.19 7.07 -6.45
CA ILE A 75 6.43 8.49 -6.66
C ILE A 75 5.11 9.22 -6.53
N THR A 76 5.07 10.20 -5.63
CA THR A 76 3.94 11.08 -5.42
C THR A 76 4.29 12.48 -5.87
N VAL A 77 3.53 13.03 -6.79
CA VAL A 77 3.54 14.44 -7.19
C VAL A 77 2.35 15.10 -6.52
N SER A 78 2.59 16.08 -5.67
CA SER A 78 1.55 16.83 -4.95
C SER A 78 1.61 18.30 -5.34
N ILE A 79 0.46 18.87 -5.69
CA ILE A 79 0.30 20.27 -6.02
C ILE A 79 -0.17 21.01 -4.78
N GLN A 80 0.51 22.10 -4.44
CA GLN A 80 0.11 22.93 -3.31
C GLN A 80 -0.85 24.04 -3.79
N GLU A 81 -2.00 24.18 -3.15
CA GLU A 81 -2.92 25.27 -3.44
C GLU A 81 -2.24 26.63 -3.23
N GLY A 82 -2.38 27.51 -4.20
CA GLY A 82 -1.83 28.88 -4.14
C GLY A 82 -0.34 28.99 -4.46
N SER A 83 0.34 27.91 -4.84
CA SER A 83 1.71 27.95 -5.34
C SER A 83 1.72 28.24 -6.85
N ASP A 84 2.41 29.27 -7.28
CA ASP A 84 2.57 29.63 -8.71
C ASP A 84 3.46 28.60 -9.42
N GLY A 85 2.89 27.44 -9.74
CA GLY A 85 3.59 26.37 -10.44
C GLY A 85 4.59 25.56 -9.60
N GLU A 86 4.52 25.63 -8.27
CA GLU A 86 5.35 24.82 -7.36
C GLU A 86 4.68 23.49 -7.05
N ILE A 87 5.43 22.40 -7.17
CA ILE A 87 4.98 21.04 -6.83
C ILE A 87 5.99 20.36 -5.90
N SER A 88 5.48 19.58 -4.95
CA SER A 88 6.29 18.65 -4.16
C SER A 88 6.33 17.29 -4.86
N VAL A 89 7.52 16.75 -5.03
CA VAL A 89 7.73 15.42 -5.59
C VAL A 89 8.45 14.54 -4.57
N ARG A 90 7.82 13.45 -4.21
CA ARG A 90 8.32 12.49 -3.25
C ARG A 90 8.51 11.13 -3.90
N SER A 91 9.69 10.52 -3.75
CA SER A 91 9.96 9.14 -4.15
C SER A 91 10.30 8.30 -2.93
N GLN A 92 9.63 7.17 -2.76
CA GLN A 92 9.80 6.27 -1.62
C GLN A 92 9.85 4.81 -2.08
N SER A 93 10.76 4.02 -1.51
CA SER A 93 10.81 2.58 -1.76
C SER A 93 9.58 1.86 -1.21
N ILE A 94 8.97 0.97 -2.01
CA ILE A 94 7.77 0.22 -1.60
C ILE A 94 8.13 -0.80 -0.52
N ALA A 95 9.24 -1.53 -0.68
CA ALA A 95 9.69 -2.52 0.28
C ALA A 95 10.64 -1.93 1.34
N MET A 96 10.75 -2.64 2.46
CA MET A 96 11.76 -2.35 3.46
C MET A 96 13.16 -2.62 2.89
N GLN A 97 13.94 -1.57 2.74
CA GLN A 97 15.36 -1.68 2.39
C GLN A 97 16.17 -0.65 3.17
N LEU A 98 17.39 -1.01 3.58
CA LEU A 98 18.21 -0.14 4.42
C LEU A 98 18.95 0.94 3.62
N VAL A 99 19.15 0.73 2.32
CA VAL A 99 19.89 1.64 1.44
C VAL A 99 19.23 1.69 0.06
N ASP A 100 18.97 2.89 -0.47
CA ASP A 100 18.36 3.09 -1.79
C ASP A 100 19.36 3.32 -2.93
N TYR A 101 20.64 3.38 -2.61
CA TYR A 101 21.72 3.70 -3.55
C TYR A 101 21.46 4.97 -4.39
N GLY A 102 20.72 5.93 -3.84
CA GLY A 102 20.35 7.19 -4.51
C GLY A 102 19.29 7.03 -5.59
N LYS A 103 18.53 5.93 -5.61
CA LYS A 103 17.52 5.64 -6.64
C LYS A 103 16.32 6.57 -6.51
N ASN A 104 15.83 6.82 -5.28
CA ASN A 104 14.73 7.76 -5.06
C ASN A 104 15.06 9.16 -5.60
N ARG A 105 16.27 9.66 -5.40
CA ARG A 105 16.72 10.92 -5.97
C ARG A 105 16.78 10.88 -7.50
N LYS A 106 17.28 9.79 -8.08
CA LYS A 106 17.34 9.62 -9.55
C LYS A 106 15.95 9.57 -10.18
N ASN A 107 14.98 8.96 -9.52
CA ASN A 107 13.61 8.91 -10.00
C ASN A 107 13.03 10.33 -10.12
N ILE A 108 13.20 11.18 -9.10
CA ILE A 108 12.74 12.58 -9.16
C ILE A 108 13.44 13.35 -10.28
N GLN A 109 14.75 13.18 -10.41
CA GLN A 109 15.51 13.83 -11.51
C GLN A 109 15.06 13.34 -12.89
N SER A 110 14.73 12.05 -13.04
CA SER A 110 14.21 11.50 -14.29
C SER A 110 12.84 12.06 -14.63
N LEU A 111 11.94 12.17 -13.63
CA LEU A 111 10.63 12.78 -13.79
C LEU A 111 10.77 14.25 -14.21
N GLN A 112 11.55 15.04 -13.47
CA GLN A 112 11.79 16.45 -13.78
C GLN A 112 12.27 16.63 -15.22
N LYS A 113 13.31 15.88 -15.60
CA LYS A 113 13.86 15.95 -16.97
C LYS A 113 12.82 15.59 -18.03
N ALA A 114 12.04 14.55 -17.81
CA ALA A 114 10.98 14.14 -18.73
C ALA A 114 9.89 15.22 -18.84
N MET A 115 9.45 15.81 -17.72
CA MET A 115 8.48 16.90 -17.71
C MET A 115 8.99 18.14 -18.45
N GLU A 116 10.26 18.53 -18.27
CA GLU A 116 10.88 19.66 -18.98
C GLU A 116 10.98 19.39 -20.49
N GLU A 117 11.35 18.19 -20.90
CA GLU A 117 11.39 17.79 -22.31
C GLU A 117 9.99 17.84 -22.95
N ILE A 118 8.97 17.34 -22.27
CA ILE A 118 7.58 17.38 -22.75
C ILE A 118 7.08 18.82 -22.82
N LYS A 119 7.36 19.65 -21.81
CA LYS A 119 7.03 21.08 -21.82
C LYS A 119 7.64 21.80 -23.05
N SER A 120 8.82 21.40 -23.48
CA SER A 120 9.46 21.98 -24.66
C SER A 120 8.91 21.46 -25.99
N THR A 121 8.22 20.32 -25.98
CA THR A 121 7.72 19.65 -27.20
C THR A 121 6.25 19.95 -27.45
N LEU A 122 5.43 20.07 -26.40
CA LEU A 122 4.01 20.40 -26.52
C LEU A 122 3.83 21.89 -26.78
N SER A 123 2.95 22.23 -27.71
CA SER A 123 2.52 23.62 -27.87
C SER A 123 1.67 24.08 -26.69
N PRO A 124 1.66 25.38 -26.35
CA PRO A 124 0.79 25.89 -25.28
C PRO A 124 -0.69 25.55 -25.49
N GLU A 125 -1.15 25.56 -26.75
CA GLU A 125 -2.52 25.25 -27.12
C GLU A 125 -2.86 23.74 -26.86
N GLU A 126 -1.94 22.85 -27.21
CA GLU A 126 -2.11 21.40 -26.96
C GLU A 126 -2.11 21.10 -25.46
N LEU A 127 -1.24 21.74 -24.69
CA LEU A 127 -1.19 21.59 -23.24
C LEU A 127 -2.47 22.07 -22.58
N GLU A 128 -3.00 23.21 -23.01
CA GLU A 128 -4.27 23.76 -22.53
C GLU A 128 -5.46 22.85 -22.87
N GLN A 129 -5.52 22.33 -24.11
CA GLN A 129 -6.59 21.42 -24.52
C GLN A 129 -6.59 20.12 -23.69
N LYS A 130 -5.39 19.56 -23.43
CA LYS A 130 -5.26 18.35 -22.58
C LYS A 130 -5.64 18.64 -21.14
N ALA A 131 -5.24 19.79 -20.59
CA ALA A 131 -5.58 20.21 -19.24
C ALA A 131 -7.10 20.38 -19.08
N LYS A 132 -7.75 21.10 -20.02
CA LYS A 132 -9.20 21.26 -20.01
C LYS A 132 -9.94 19.92 -20.12
N LYS A 133 -9.48 19.03 -20.99
CA LYS A 133 -10.07 17.70 -21.11
C LYS A 133 -9.98 16.92 -19.78
N LEU A 134 -8.83 16.99 -19.10
CA LEU A 134 -8.66 16.34 -17.79
C LEU A 134 -9.64 16.90 -16.76
N GLU A 135 -9.80 18.24 -16.69
CA GLU A 135 -10.76 18.89 -15.80
C GLU A 135 -12.20 18.49 -16.12
N ASP A 136 -12.58 18.47 -17.40
CA ASP A 136 -13.90 18.04 -17.85
C ASP A 136 -14.16 16.58 -17.46
N ASP A 137 -13.18 15.70 -17.61
CA ASP A 137 -13.26 14.27 -17.24
C ASP A 137 -13.44 14.08 -15.71
N PHE A 138 -12.79 14.91 -14.88
CA PHE A 138 -12.97 14.87 -13.42
C PHE A 138 -14.31 15.47 -12.97
N ASN A 139 -14.82 16.47 -13.67
CA ASN A 139 -16.06 17.18 -13.29
C ASN A 139 -17.32 16.53 -13.86
N ARG A 140 -17.21 15.59 -14.80
CA ARG A 140 -18.38 14.89 -15.33
C ARG A 140 -19.01 13.96 -14.29
N PRO A 141 -20.32 13.79 -14.30
CA PRO A 141 -20.95 12.77 -13.49
C PRO A 141 -20.47 11.38 -13.90
N LEU A 142 -20.30 10.49 -12.93
CA LEU A 142 -19.97 9.10 -13.19
C LEU A 142 -21.11 8.43 -13.98
N THR A 143 -20.77 7.55 -14.88
CA THR A 143 -21.74 6.68 -15.54
C THR A 143 -22.21 5.60 -14.56
N GLU A 144 -23.36 4.99 -14.82
CA GLU A 144 -23.90 3.89 -14.00
C GLU A 144 -22.91 2.71 -13.90
N GLU A 145 -22.14 2.45 -14.99
CA GLU A 145 -21.11 1.41 -15.00
C GLU A 145 -19.92 1.75 -14.11
N GLU A 146 -19.48 3.01 -14.13
CA GLU A 146 -18.38 3.50 -13.27
C GLU A 146 -18.78 3.51 -11.79
N GLU A 147 -19.99 3.93 -11.47
CA GLU A 147 -20.52 3.85 -10.11
C GLU A 147 -20.62 2.40 -9.62
N ALA A 148 -21.07 1.47 -10.47
CA ALA A 148 -21.15 0.06 -10.13
C ALA A 148 -19.74 -0.53 -9.89
N TYR A 149 -18.77 -0.14 -10.72
CA TYR A 149 -17.37 -0.55 -10.59
C TYR A 149 -16.74 -0.02 -9.27
N LEU A 150 -16.97 1.25 -8.94
CA LEU A 150 -16.48 1.83 -7.67
C LEU A 150 -17.11 1.13 -6.46
N LYS A 151 -18.41 0.85 -6.48
CA LYS A 151 -19.09 0.08 -5.42
C LYS A 151 -18.53 -1.34 -5.29
N GLU A 152 -18.14 -1.96 -6.40
CA GLU A 152 -17.50 -3.28 -6.38
C GLU A 152 -16.09 -3.22 -5.78
N ILE A 153 -15.29 -2.18 -6.09
CA ILE A 153 -13.97 -1.95 -5.48
C ILE A 153 -14.12 -1.69 -3.98
N GLU A 154 -15.02 -0.81 -3.57
CA GLU A 154 -15.28 -0.56 -2.14
C GLU A 154 -15.66 -1.84 -1.40
N LYS A 155 -16.51 -2.66 -1.99
CA LYS A 155 -16.90 -3.95 -1.43
C LYS A 155 -15.71 -4.91 -1.34
N LYS A 156 -14.80 -4.92 -2.32
CA LYS A 156 -13.57 -5.73 -2.32
C LYS A 156 -12.54 -5.21 -1.31
N SER A 157 -12.46 -3.92 -1.06
CA SER A 157 -11.54 -3.29 -0.11
C SER A 157 -12.02 -3.33 1.34
N SER A 158 -13.28 -3.72 1.60
CA SER A 158 -13.82 -3.86 2.93
C SER A 158 -13.02 -4.92 3.74
N PHE A 159 -12.72 -4.62 5.01
CA PHE A 159 -12.05 -5.56 5.92
C PHE A 159 -12.74 -6.94 5.96
N ILE A 160 -14.08 -6.97 5.85
CA ILE A 160 -14.87 -8.21 5.80
C ILE A 160 -14.53 -9.04 4.55
N SER A 161 -14.10 -8.42 3.46
CA SER A 161 -13.76 -9.13 2.22
C SER A 161 -12.57 -10.06 2.35
N PHE A 162 -11.71 -9.87 3.36
CA PHE A 162 -10.59 -10.76 3.67
C PHE A 162 -11.02 -12.11 4.25
N PHE A 163 -12.25 -12.20 4.74
CA PHE A 163 -12.86 -13.40 5.29
C PHE A 163 -13.82 -14.09 4.31
N ILE A 164 -13.97 -13.57 3.09
CA ILE A 164 -14.89 -14.12 2.09
C ILE A 164 -14.09 -14.73 0.94
N PRO A 165 -14.12 -16.06 0.76
CA PRO A 165 -13.49 -16.71 -0.39
C PRO A 165 -14.04 -16.16 -1.72
N ARG A 166 -13.14 -15.85 -2.65
CA ARG A 166 -13.47 -15.36 -3.99
C ARG A 166 -12.47 -15.90 -5.01
N LYS A 167 -12.80 -15.82 -6.29
CA LYS A 167 -11.90 -16.27 -7.36
C LYS A 167 -10.53 -15.57 -7.23
N GLY A 168 -9.45 -16.35 -7.22
CA GLY A 168 -8.08 -15.86 -7.02
C GLY A 168 -7.73 -15.53 -5.55
N PHE A 169 -8.64 -15.76 -4.59
CA PHE A 169 -8.41 -15.52 -3.16
C PHE A 169 -9.29 -16.46 -2.33
N ILE A 170 -8.90 -17.72 -2.22
CA ILE A 170 -9.71 -18.80 -1.63
C ILE A 170 -9.05 -19.37 -0.38
N ALA A 171 -7.79 -19.74 -0.44
CA ALA A 171 -7.11 -20.44 0.63
C ALA A 171 -6.90 -19.57 1.87
N THR A 172 -6.49 -18.32 1.66
CA THR A 172 -6.24 -17.37 2.75
C THR A 172 -7.49 -17.11 3.59
N PRO A 173 -8.66 -16.73 3.03
CA PRO A 173 -9.88 -16.57 3.82
C PRO A 173 -10.25 -17.82 4.61
N ILE A 174 -10.23 -18.98 3.96
CA ILE A 174 -10.59 -20.25 4.63
C ILE A 174 -9.68 -20.53 5.82
N LEU A 175 -8.38 -20.35 5.66
CA LEU A 175 -7.42 -20.57 6.73
C LEU A 175 -7.54 -19.52 7.84
N MET A 176 -7.83 -18.26 7.50
CA MET A 176 -8.11 -17.19 8.48
C MET A 176 -9.35 -17.50 9.30
N ASP A 177 -10.45 -17.88 8.63
CA ASP A 177 -11.71 -18.24 9.30
C ASP A 177 -11.55 -19.45 10.20
N LEU A 178 -10.79 -20.45 9.76
CA LEU A 178 -10.50 -21.63 10.56
C LEU A 178 -9.70 -21.29 11.82
N ASN A 179 -8.69 -20.42 11.71
CA ASN A 179 -7.92 -19.94 12.86
C ASN A 179 -8.80 -19.18 13.86
N LEU A 180 -9.65 -18.29 13.36
CA LEU A 180 -10.58 -17.52 14.16
C LEU A 180 -11.61 -18.44 14.86
N LEU A 181 -12.18 -19.39 14.12
CA LEU A 181 -13.13 -20.37 14.65
C LEU A 181 -12.51 -21.20 15.77
N ILE A 182 -11.32 -21.76 15.56
CA ILE A 182 -10.64 -22.57 16.57
C ILE A 182 -10.34 -21.73 17.81
N PHE A 183 -9.88 -20.50 17.65
CA PHE A 183 -9.62 -19.61 18.78
C PHE A 183 -10.90 -19.30 19.58
N ILE A 184 -12.02 -19.01 18.90
CA ILE A 184 -13.32 -18.80 19.54
C ILE A 184 -13.75 -20.04 20.31
N LEU A 185 -13.60 -21.22 19.73
CA LEU A 185 -13.90 -22.48 20.41
C LEU A 185 -13.02 -22.69 21.65
N MET A 186 -11.69 -22.44 21.52
CA MET A 186 -10.78 -22.51 22.67
C MET A 186 -11.25 -21.62 23.82
N VAL A 187 -11.62 -20.37 23.54
CA VAL A 187 -12.12 -19.43 24.54
C VAL A 187 -13.45 -19.89 25.12
N ALA A 188 -14.39 -20.34 24.29
CA ALA A 188 -15.69 -20.85 24.73
C ALA A 188 -15.57 -22.07 25.67
N PHE A 189 -14.53 -22.89 25.49
CA PHE A 189 -14.21 -24.01 26.35
C PHE A 189 -13.25 -23.67 27.51
N GLY A 190 -13.11 -22.38 27.83
CA GLY A 190 -12.42 -21.91 29.03
C GLY A 190 -10.91 -21.71 28.90
N VAL A 191 -10.38 -21.64 27.68
CA VAL A 191 -8.98 -21.24 27.46
C VAL A 191 -8.85 -19.72 27.62
N GLY A 192 -7.86 -19.29 28.37
CA GLY A 192 -7.63 -17.85 28.60
C GLY A 192 -7.44 -17.07 27.30
N ILE A 193 -8.09 -15.88 27.18
CA ILE A 193 -8.04 -15.05 25.96
C ILE A 193 -6.65 -14.43 25.75
N LEU A 194 -6.04 -13.92 26.81
CA LEU A 194 -4.76 -13.20 26.71
C LEU A 194 -3.56 -14.08 27.04
N GLU A 195 -3.69 -14.88 28.10
CA GLU A 195 -2.62 -15.75 28.62
C GLU A 195 -3.15 -17.15 28.89
N PRO A 196 -3.34 -17.99 27.87
CA PRO A 196 -3.75 -19.36 28.05
C PRO A 196 -2.66 -20.18 28.73
N SER A 197 -3.05 -21.10 29.63
CA SER A 197 -2.09 -21.99 30.27
C SER A 197 -1.51 -23.00 29.28
N THR A 198 -0.22 -23.34 29.42
CA THR A 198 0.45 -24.35 28.58
C THR A 198 -0.31 -25.68 28.53
N LEU A 199 -0.87 -26.11 29.66
CA LEU A 199 -1.65 -27.35 29.72
C LEU A 199 -2.93 -27.27 28.88
N ALA A 200 -3.59 -26.12 28.85
CA ALA A 200 -4.77 -25.91 28.01
C ALA A 200 -4.38 -25.97 26.52
N LEU A 201 -3.29 -25.30 26.12
CA LEU A 201 -2.80 -25.35 24.75
C LEU A 201 -2.45 -26.79 24.31
N LEU A 202 -1.77 -27.55 25.16
CA LEU A 202 -1.43 -28.94 24.87
C LEU A 202 -2.69 -29.82 24.70
N LYS A 203 -3.73 -29.60 25.49
CA LYS A 203 -5.02 -30.31 25.36
C LYS A 203 -5.71 -30.01 24.03
N TRP A 204 -5.54 -28.79 23.50
CA TRP A 204 -6.09 -28.37 22.22
C TRP A 204 -5.24 -28.78 21.02
N GLY A 205 -4.05 -29.35 21.23
CA GLY A 205 -3.21 -29.86 20.14
C GLY A 205 -2.00 -29.01 19.81
N ALA A 206 -1.54 -28.15 20.73
CA ALA A 206 -0.27 -27.48 20.58
C ALA A 206 0.88 -28.48 20.46
N ASP A 207 1.90 -28.14 19.69
CA ASP A 207 3.07 -29.00 19.51
C ASP A 207 3.89 -29.07 20.80
N PHE A 208 4.32 -30.28 21.10
CA PHE A 208 5.25 -30.58 22.19
C PHE A 208 6.10 -31.77 21.77
N GLY A 209 7.36 -31.54 21.46
CA GLY A 209 8.28 -32.52 20.87
C GLY A 209 8.19 -33.93 21.51
N PRO A 210 8.22 -34.08 22.83
CA PRO A 210 8.10 -35.41 23.45
C PRO A 210 6.81 -36.19 23.09
N LEU A 211 5.66 -35.51 22.96
CA LEU A 211 4.42 -36.13 22.54
C LEU A 211 4.38 -36.38 21.03
N THR A 212 4.77 -35.39 20.26
CA THR A 212 4.78 -35.45 18.79
C THR A 212 5.67 -36.60 18.29
N LEU A 213 6.85 -36.77 18.88
CA LEU A 213 7.80 -37.80 18.49
C LEU A 213 7.45 -39.20 19.00
N THR A 214 6.57 -39.30 20.02
CA THR A 214 6.17 -40.59 20.60
C THR A 214 4.79 -41.10 20.14
N GLY A 215 4.17 -40.44 19.14
CA GLY A 215 2.92 -40.93 18.53
C GLY A 215 1.90 -39.86 18.18
N ASP A 216 1.94 -38.68 18.80
CA ASP A 216 1.00 -37.59 18.55
C ASP A 216 1.45 -36.69 17.35
N TRP A 217 1.91 -37.31 16.27
CA TRP A 217 2.44 -36.61 15.08
C TRP A 217 1.48 -35.55 14.50
N TRP A 218 0.18 -35.71 14.67
CA TRP A 218 -0.86 -34.80 14.23
C TRP A 218 -0.72 -33.40 14.85
N ARG A 219 -0.02 -33.27 15.99
CA ARG A 219 0.27 -31.99 16.65
C ARG A 219 1.10 -31.07 15.79
N ALA A 220 1.96 -31.61 14.93
CA ALA A 220 2.71 -30.82 13.96
C ALA A 220 1.81 -30.08 12.95
N ILE A 221 0.58 -30.55 12.76
CA ILE A 221 -0.42 -29.91 11.90
C ILE A 221 -1.31 -28.99 12.73
N THR A 222 -1.87 -29.49 13.84
CA THR A 222 -2.85 -28.74 14.63
C THR A 222 -2.26 -27.53 15.33
N CYS A 223 -0.97 -27.53 15.66
CA CYS A 223 -0.32 -26.40 16.31
C CYS A 223 -0.39 -25.10 15.46
N ASN A 224 -0.53 -25.20 14.15
CA ASN A 224 -0.68 -24.03 13.28
C ASN A 224 -1.98 -23.26 13.53
N PHE A 225 -2.96 -23.88 14.16
CA PHE A 225 -4.26 -23.29 14.49
C PHE A 225 -4.40 -22.92 15.97
N ILE A 226 -3.41 -23.27 16.80
CA ILE A 226 -3.44 -23.01 18.24
C ILE A 226 -2.67 -21.73 18.57
N HIS A 227 -3.37 -20.74 19.12
CA HIS A 227 -2.81 -19.43 19.37
C HIS A 227 -2.62 -19.15 20.87
N ILE A 228 -1.45 -18.59 21.20
CA ILE A 228 -1.05 -18.24 22.57
C ILE A 228 -1.65 -16.87 22.95
N GLY A 229 -2.99 -16.77 22.87
CA GLY A 229 -3.75 -15.58 23.19
C GLY A 229 -4.11 -14.71 21.99
N ALA A 230 -5.01 -13.75 22.25
CA ALA A 230 -5.61 -12.90 21.21
C ALA A 230 -4.59 -12.03 20.47
N PHE A 231 -3.56 -11.53 21.15
CA PHE A 231 -2.53 -10.71 20.51
C PHE A 231 -1.73 -11.52 19.47
N HIS A 232 -1.35 -12.74 19.81
CA HIS A 232 -0.65 -13.63 18.89
C HIS A 232 -1.52 -14.00 17.68
N LEU A 233 -2.81 -14.31 17.91
CA LEU A 233 -3.77 -14.50 16.82
C LEU A 233 -3.83 -13.27 15.90
N LEU A 234 -3.98 -12.06 16.45
CA LEU A 234 -4.10 -10.83 15.69
C LEU A 234 -2.86 -10.59 14.80
N MET A 235 -1.67 -10.75 15.37
CA MET A 235 -0.41 -10.58 14.62
C MET A 235 -0.25 -11.63 13.52
N ASN A 236 -0.62 -12.89 13.79
CA ASN A 236 -0.58 -13.95 12.78
C ASN A 236 -1.62 -13.71 11.67
N MET A 237 -2.83 -13.28 12.02
CA MET A 237 -3.86 -12.94 11.03
C MET A 237 -3.42 -11.79 10.14
N TYR A 238 -2.80 -10.74 10.71
CA TYR A 238 -2.27 -9.63 9.94
C TYR A 238 -1.16 -10.07 8.96
N ALA A 239 -0.17 -10.82 9.46
CA ALA A 239 0.92 -11.33 8.62
C ALA A 239 0.39 -12.29 7.54
N PHE A 240 -0.56 -13.17 7.89
CA PHE A 240 -1.14 -14.14 6.98
C PHE A 240 -1.98 -13.49 5.89
N MET A 241 -2.75 -12.46 6.23
CA MET A 241 -3.49 -11.65 5.27
C MET A 241 -2.55 -11.01 4.24
N TYR A 242 -1.45 -10.41 4.70
CA TYR A 242 -0.50 -9.73 3.82
C TYR A 242 0.24 -10.70 2.89
N ILE A 243 0.74 -11.81 3.44
CA ILE A 243 1.45 -12.84 2.69
C ILE A 243 0.48 -13.59 1.77
N GLY A 244 -0.72 -13.88 2.24
CA GLY A 244 -1.74 -14.62 1.51
C GLY A 244 -2.23 -13.87 0.28
N LEU A 245 -2.49 -12.57 0.38
CA LEU A 245 -2.82 -11.73 -0.77
C LEU A 245 -1.73 -11.81 -1.85
N TRP A 246 -0.50 -11.62 -1.45
CA TRP A 246 0.63 -11.64 -2.38
C TRP A 246 0.86 -13.04 -3.00
N LEU A 247 0.71 -14.09 -2.21
CA LEU A 247 0.96 -15.46 -2.66
C LEU A 247 -0.15 -15.98 -3.58
N GLU A 248 -1.42 -15.73 -3.26
CA GLU A 248 -2.55 -16.16 -4.10
C GLU A 248 -2.60 -15.39 -5.42
N ASP A 249 -2.19 -14.13 -5.43
CA ASP A 249 -2.04 -13.35 -6.66
C ASP A 249 -0.93 -13.91 -7.58
N LEU A 250 0.12 -14.46 -6.99
CA LEU A 250 1.25 -15.05 -7.73
C LEU A 250 0.94 -16.45 -8.26
N ILE A 251 0.15 -17.24 -7.52
CA ILE A 251 -0.12 -18.66 -7.85
C ILE A 251 -1.40 -18.81 -8.68
N GLY A 252 -2.34 -17.85 -8.58
CA GLY A 252 -3.54 -17.75 -9.41
C GLY A 252 -4.72 -18.44 -8.96
#